data_f385e107d222e6c796632b850c94f152
#
_entry.id   f385e107d222e6c796632b850c94f152
#
_cell.length_a   1.000
_cell.length_b   1.000
_cell.length_c   1.000
_cell.angle_alpha   90.00
_cell.angle_beta   90.00
_cell.angle_gamma   90.00
#
_symmetry.space_group_name_H-M   'P 1'
#
loop_
_entity.id
_entity.type
_entity.pdbx_description
1 polymer ?
#
loop_
_entity_poly.entity_id
_entity_poly.type
_entity_poly.pdbx_seq_one_letter_code
_entity_poly.pdbx_strand_id
1 'polypeptide(L)'
;MAAKPAKRRARVSSPGHGAARPQRVLHLDLFSGIAGNMFLGALLDAGLPQRELTSGLAGLGLPHELRVTRVRRGALAARYVEVRVPGEKRRAANKRRSKRHPHAHQISDHSHDHDHDHDRAHFHPHAHGRGYDEIRLLLGGAKLAPAVRDRALAIFAALAEAEARVHGIPVARVHFHEVGAVDAIVDVTGAALGLELLGVQRVTASPVALGHGALEMAHGRLPLPAPAVLELLRGAPVVPAPVAWETVTPTGAAILRASVDAWCALPAMTIDAIGHGAGNDRAGPMPNVVRAVLGRSGGVLRDTVAVITAHLDDLVPEHFDLALERLLAAGALDVALQHAQMKKNRPGFALTVIAPPHQRAEIAQLVLRETGSLGVRVQEAERLVLPREVVTVRTPHGRVRVKLAFAANGEASASAEYDDAKRIAKTRDVALARVIRDAEDAALLALTTRSRRS
;
A
#
# COMPACT_ATOMS: atom_id res chain seq x y z
N MET A 1 35.67 -49.29 -8.67
CA MET A 1 34.24 -48.95 -8.68
C MET A 1 34.06 -47.58 -8.01
N ALA A 2 33.96 -46.54 -8.80
CA ALA A 2 33.81 -45.17 -8.28
C ALA A 2 32.31 -44.85 -8.13
N ALA A 3 31.88 -44.53 -6.92
CA ALA A 3 30.50 -44.15 -6.61
C ALA A 3 30.14 -42.80 -7.25
N LYS A 4 29.09 -42.78 -8.07
CA LYS A 4 28.51 -41.58 -8.63
C LYS A 4 28.00 -40.69 -7.52
N PRO A 5 28.28 -39.35 -7.52
CA PRO A 5 27.73 -38.44 -6.54
C PRO A 5 26.23 -38.27 -6.77
N ALA A 6 25.43 -38.49 -5.73
CA ALA A 6 24.00 -38.32 -5.73
C ALA A 6 23.67 -36.82 -5.97
N LYS A 7 22.98 -36.52 -7.08
CA LYS A 7 22.44 -35.19 -7.38
C LYS A 7 21.40 -34.81 -6.32
N ARG A 8 21.79 -34.07 -5.27
CA ARG A 8 20.88 -33.45 -4.31
C ARG A 8 20.07 -32.39 -5.02
N ARG A 9 18.79 -32.63 -5.24
CA ARG A 9 17.87 -31.68 -5.82
C ARG A 9 17.75 -30.41 -4.94
N ALA A 10 17.92 -29.25 -5.55
CA ALA A 10 17.67 -27.97 -4.91
C ALA A 10 16.17 -27.84 -4.52
N ARG A 11 15.88 -27.59 -3.26
CA ARG A 11 14.54 -27.24 -2.81
C ARG A 11 14.41 -25.72 -2.76
N VAL A 12 13.54 -25.18 -3.60
CA VAL A 12 13.13 -23.76 -3.56
C VAL A 12 12.10 -23.62 -2.46
N SER A 13 12.41 -22.83 -1.44
CA SER A 13 11.47 -22.40 -0.43
C SER A 13 11.02 -20.99 -0.79
N SER A 14 9.89 -20.87 -1.47
CA SER A 14 9.19 -19.59 -1.70
C SER A 14 7.77 -19.71 -1.16
N PRO A 15 7.17 -18.66 -0.65
CA PRO A 15 5.73 -18.54 -0.68
C PRO A 15 5.34 -18.53 -2.16
N GLY A 16 4.47 -19.47 -2.55
CA GLY A 16 4.20 -19.81 -3.94
C GLY A 16 3.77 -18.66 -4.81
N HIS A 17 4.54 -18.41 -5.88
CA HIS A 17 4.06 -17.75 -7.09
C HIS A 17 4.74 -18.42 -8.28
N GLY A 18 3.92 -18.87 -9.21
CA GLY A 18 4.33 -19.67 -10.35
C GLY A 18 5.21 -18.94 -11.35
N ALA A 19 5.95 -19.70 -12.14
CA ALA A 19 6.82 -19.28 -13.21
C ALA A 19 6.15 -18.31 -14.20
N ALA A 20 6.91 -17.30 -14.63
CA ALA A 20 6.77 -16.51 -15.86
C ALA A 20 5.35 -16.26 -16.43
N ARG A 21 4.34 -16.16 -15.59
CA ARG A 21 2.99 -15.71 -16.00
C ARG A 21 2.94 -14.19 -15.97
N PRO A 22 2.21 -13.58 -16.91
CA PRO A 22 1.92 -12.16 -16.84
C PRO A 22 1.50 -11.79 -15.43
N GLN A 23 2.15 -10.79 -14.85
CA GLN A 23 1.87 -10.38 -13.47
C GLN A 23 0.43 -9.90 -13.37
N ARG A 24 -0.34 -10.44 -12.42
CA ARG A 24 -1.72 -10.01 -12.21
C ARG A 24 -1.73 -8.69 -11.47
N VAL A 25 -2.21 -7.66 -12.16
CA VAL A 25 -2.21 -6.27 -11.70
C VAL A 25 -3.63 -5.83 -11.40
N LEU A 26 -3.80 -5.17 -10.26
CA LEU A 26 -5.00 -4.42 -9.91
C LEU A 26 -4.67 -2.93 -10.03
N HIS A 27 -5.36 -2.20 -10.90
CA HIS A 27 -5.30 -0.74 -10.92
C HIS A 27 -6.56 -0.16 -10.29
N LEU A 28 -6.36 0.77 -9.34
CA LEU A 28 -7.43 1.49 -8.66
C LEU A 28 -7.54 2.90 -9.25
N ASP A 29 -8.71 3.22 -9.75
CA ASP A 29 -9.02 4.55 -10.25
C ASP A 29 -9.86 5.28 -9.19
N LEU A 30 -9.23 6.25 -8.54
CA LEU A 30 -9.66 6.89 -7.30
C LEU A 30 -10.32 8.25 -7.52
N PHE A 31 -10.98 8.45 -8.67
CA PHE A 31 -11.60 9.72 -9.08
C PHE A 31 -12.66 10.25 -8.10
N SER A 32 -13.19 9.40 -7.23
CA SER A 32 -14.18 9.73 -6.19
C SER A 32 -13.73 9.26 -4.80
N GLY A 33 -12.43 9.00 -4.63
CA GLY A 33 -11.86 8.50 -3.39
C GLY A 33 -12.06 7.02 -3.17
N ILE A 34 -12.02 6.57 -1.90
CA ILE A 34 -12.10 5.16 -1.51
C ILE A 34 -12.51 5.00 -0.04
N ALA A 35 -13.27 3.95 0.24
CA ALA A 35 -13.54 3.42 1.56
C ALA A 35 -13.33 1.90 1.56
N GLY A 36 -13.21 1.27 2.73
CA GLY A 36 -12.99 -0.18 2.83
C GLY A 36 -14.07 -0.99 2.12
N ASN A 37 -15.33 -0.69 2.38
CA ASN A 37 -16.46 -1.33 1.73
C ASN A 37 -16.55 -1.05 0.21
N MET A 38 -16.09 0.15 -0.26
CA MET A 38 -15.98 0.45 -1.69
C MET A 38 -14.92 -0.43 -2.35
N PHE A 39 -13.78 -0.60 -1.71
CA PHE A 39 -12.73 -1.48 -2.20
C PHE A 39 -13.23 -2.92 -2.34
N LEU A 40 -13.87 -3.47 -1.30
CA LEU A 40 -14.49 -4.81 -1.36
C LEU A 40 -15.54 -4.92 -2.46
N GLY A 41 -16.40 -3.91 -2.59
CA GLY A 41 -17.41 -3.85 -3.64
C GLY A 41 -16.81 -3.92 -5.04
N ALA A 42 -15.70 -3.18 -5.26
CA ALA A 42 -14.98 -3.18 -6.53
C ALA A 42 -14.34 -4.54 -6.84
N LEU A 43 -13.73 -5.20 -5.86
CA LEU A 43 -13.15 -6.54 -6.04
C LEU A 43 -14.25 -7.58 -6.36
N LEU A 44 -15.38 -7.53 -5.65
CA LEU A 44 -16.52 -8.42 -5.89
C LEU A 44 -17.13 -8.21 -7.28
N ASP A 45 -17.20 -6.97 -7.74
CA ASP A 45 -17.71 -6.64 -9.08
C ASP A 45 -16.71 -7.03 -10.18
N ALA A 46 -15.40 -6.99 -9.87
CA ALA A 46 -14.32 -7.48 -10.74
C ALA A 46 -14.18 -9.02 -10.75
N GLY A 47 -15.06 -9.76 -10.07
CA GLY A 47 -15.09 -11.20 -10.12
C GLY A 47 -14.55 -11.95 -8.90
N LEU A 48 -14.28 -11.26 -7.78
CA LEU A 48 -13.97 -11.94 -6.52
C LEU A 48 -15.14 -12.84 -6.10
N PRO A 49 -14.92 -14.15 -5.88
CA PRO A 49 -16.00 -15.05 -5.48
C PRO A 49 -16.50 -14.71 -4.07
N GLN A 50 -17.74 -14.21 -3.97
CA GLN A 50 -18.34 -13.81 -2.68
C GLN A 50 -18.35 -14.95 -1.66
N ARG A 51 -18.57 -16.18 -2.11
CA ARG A 51 -18.62 -17.37 -1.24
C ARG A 51 -17.27 -17.63 -0.58
N GLU A 52 -16.19 -17.51 -1.33
CA GLU A 52 -14.81 -17.71 -0.84
C GLU A 52 -14.40 -16.58 0.12
N LEU A 53 -14.75 -15.34 -0.23
CA LEU A 53 -14.54 -14.19 0.66
C LEU A 53 -15.26 -14.39 2.00
N THR A 54 -16.56 -14.75 1.98
CA THR A 54 -17.34 -14.95 3.21
C THR A 54 -16.79 -16.11 4.03
N SER A 55 -16.43 -17.24 3.38
CA SER A 55 -15.83 -18.39 4.06
C SER A 55 -14.49 -18.06 4.71
N GLY A 56 -13.62 -17.30 4.02
CA GLY A 56 -12.34 -16.89 4.57
C GLY A 56 -12.48 -15.90 5.73
N LEU A 57 -13.42 -14.96 5.65
CA LEU A 57 -13.71 -14.00 6.72
C LEU A 57 -14.27 -14.67 7.98
N ALA A 58 -14.96 -15.82 7.87
CA ALA A 58 -15.40 -16.59 9.04
C ALA A 58 -14.23 -17.01 9.95
N GLY A 59 -13.01 -17.11 9.39
CA GLY A 59 -11.78 -17.37 10.14
C GLY A 59 -11.40 -16.29 11.17
N LEU A 60 -12.01 -15.10 11.10
CA LEU A 60 -11.86 -14.03 12.12
C LEU A 60 -12.47 -14.41 13.47
N GLY A 61 -13.47 -15.31 13.50
CA GLY A 61 -14.20 -15.64 14.73
C GLY A 61 -15.08 -14.50 15.26
N LEU A 62 -15.31 -13.47 14.46
CA LEU A 62 -16.21 -12.35 14.80
C LEU A 62 -17.60 -12.56 14.17
N PRO A 63 -18.69 -12.29 14.92
CA PRO A 63 -20.04 -12.36 14.37
C PRO A 63 -20.25 -11.23 13.37
N HIS A 64 -20.41 -11.55 12.11
CA HIS A 64 -20.69 -10.61 11.03
C HIS A 64 -21.46 -11.26 9.87
N GLU A 65 -22.17 -10.45 9.13
CA GLU A 65 -22.84 -10.82 7.88
C GLU A 65 -22.42 -9.84 6.78
N LEU A 66 -21.95 -10.36 5.65
CA LEU A 66 -21.57 -9.56 4.49
C LEU A 66 -22.76 -9.47 3.52
N ARG A 67 -23.40 -8.32 3.47
CA ARG A 67 -24.49 -8.04 2.54
C ARG A 67 -23.95 -7.30 1.31
N VAL A 68 -24.08 -7.95 0.15
CA VAL A 68 -23.66 -7.38 -1.15
C VAL A 68 -24.89 -7.09 -1.99
N THR A 69 -25.05 -5.84 -2.43
CA THR A 69 -26.19 -5.42 -3.26
C THR A 69 -25.71 -4.71 -4.52
N ARG A 70 -26.42 -4.92 -5.63
CA ARG A 70 -26.22 -4.12 -6.83
C ARG A 70 -26.95 -2.79 -6.68
N VAL A 71 -26.25 -1.69 -6.93
CA VAL A 71 -26.78 -0.33 -6.84
C VAL A 71 -26.36 0.48 -8.06
N ARG A 72 -26.98 1.64 -8.25
CA ARG A 72 -26.51 2.64 -9.21
C ARG A 72 -26.01 3.86 -8.45
N ARG A 73 -24.93 4.44 -8.96
CA ARG A 73 -24.42 5.75 -8.55
C ARG A 73 -24.21 6.59 -9.80
N GLY A 74 -25.07 7.59 -9.98
CA GLY A 74 -25.19 8.26 -11.27
C GLY A 74 -25.49 7.27 -12.40
N ALA A 75 -24.69 7.28 -13.45
CA ALA A 75 -24.82 6.37 -14.60
C ALA A 75 -24.19 4.98 -14.36
N LEU A 76 -23.37 4.80 -13.32
CA LEU A 76 -22.61 3.58 -13.09
C LEU A 76 -23.39 2.55 -12.25
N ALA A 77 -23.44 1.31 -12.72
CA ALA A 77 -23.79 0.17 -11.89
C ALA A 77 -22.58 -0.21 -11.04
N ALA A 78 -22.80 -0.56 -9.77
CA ALA A 78 -21.74 -0.88 -8.83
C ALA A 78 -22.23 -1.86 -7.76
N ARG A 79 -21.28 -2.47 -7.03
CA ARG A 79 -21.59 -3.26 -5.83
C ARG A 79 -21.42 -2.42 -4.58
N TYR A 80 -22.46 -2.43 -3.74
CA TYR A 80 -22.44 -1.85 -2.41
C TYR A 80 -22.31 -2.97 -1.39
N VAL A 81 -21.31 -2.87 -0.52
CA VAL A 81 -21.03 -3.82 0.55
C VAL A 81 -21.40 -3.19 1.88
N GLU A 82 -22.16 -3.92 2.68
CA GLU A 82 -22.54 -3.55 4.05
C GLU A 82 -22.15 -4.72 4.97
N VAL A 83 -21.31 -4.45 5.94
CA VAL A 83 -21.02 -5.38 7.03
C VAL A 83 -22.05 -5.18 8.12
N ARG A 84 -22.75 -6.24 8.50
CA ARG A 84 -23.75 -6.24 9.57
C ARG A 84 -23.26 -7.05 10.75
N VAL A 85 -23.41 -6.50 11.94
CA VAL A 85 -23.13 -7.21 13.18
C VAL A 85 -24.46 -7.65 13.80
N PRO A 86 -24.68 -8.96 14.02
CA PRO A 86 -25.89 -9.45 14.66
C PRO A 86 -26.06 -8.80 16.04
N GLY A 87 -27.24 -8.24 16.32
CA GLY A 87 -27.56 -7.57 17.57
C GLY A 87 -27.31 -6.05 17.60
N GLU A 88 -26.62 -5.46 16.65
CA GLU A 88 -26.52 -3.99 16.53
C GLU A 88 -27.77 -3.40 15.87
N LYS A 89 -28.39 -2.45 16.59
CA LYS A 89 -29.52 -1.66 16.02
C LYS A 89 -28.98 -0.77 14.90
N ARG A 90 -29.63 -0.78 13.74
CA ARG A 90 -29.35 0.08 12.60
C ARG A 90 -29.16 1.53 13.05
N ARG A 91 -27.99 2.13 12.83
CA ARG A 91 -27.84 3.59 12.80
C ARG A 91 -28.75 4.11 11.69
N ALA A 92 -29.88 4.67 12.06
CA ALA A 92 -30.81 5.26 11.10
C ALA A 92 -30.07 6.37 10.34
N ALA A 93 -29.89 6.19 9.04
CA ALA A 93 -29.45 7.27 8.16
C ALA A 93 -30.40 8.45 8.36
N ASN A 94 -29.89 9.54 8.93
CA ASN A 94 -30.66 10.70 9.31
C ASN A 94 -31.21 11.36 8.04
N LYS A 95 -32.41 10.95 7.62
CA LYS A 95 -33.21 11.66 6.63
C LYS A 95 -33.72 12.97 7.28
N ARG A 96 -32.84 13.94 7.44
CA ARG A 96 -33.28 15.31 7.72
C ARG A 96 -33.91 15.86 6.44
N ARG A 97 -35.21 15.66 6.31
CA ARG A 97 -36.09 16.51 5.52
C ARG A 97 -35.87 17.95 6.01
N SER A 98 -35.33 18.80 5.18
CA SER A 98 -35.28 20.25 5.42
C SER A 98 -36.72 20.75 5.47
N LYS A 99 -37.27 20.91 6.67
CA LYS A 99 -38.42 21.78 6.88
C LYS A 99 -37.88 23.21 6.92
N ARG A 100 -38.16 23.95 5.87
CA ARG A 100 -38.08 25.40 5.90
C ARG A 100 -38.99 25.91 7.03
N HIS A 101 -38.41 26.58 8.01
CA HIS A 101 -39.17 27.45 8.92
C HIS A 101 -38.83 28.88 8.59
N PRO A 102 -39.85 29.78 8.48
CA PRO A 102 -39.63 31.21 8.31
C PRO A 102 -39.19 31.85 9.64
N HIS A 103 -38.30 32.81 9.53
CA HIS A 103 -37.81 33.62 10.64
C HIS A 103 -38.94 34.45 11.26
N ALA A 104 -39.06 34.39 12.57
CA ALA A 104 -39.63 35.48 13.37
C ALA A 104 -38.71 35.72 14.56
N HIS A 105 -38.20 36.97 14.63
CA HIS A 105 -37.47 37.52 15.76
C HIS A 105 -38.38 37.67 16.95
N GLN A 106 -37.98 37.16 18.12
CA GLN A 106 -38.37 37.79 19.39
C GLN A 106 -37.18 37.69 20.36
N ILE A 107 -36.76 38.85 20.79
CA ILE A 107 -35.81 39.12 21.86
C ILE A 107 -36.62 39.03 23.16
N SER A 108 -36.16 38.27 24.13
CA SER A 108 -36.52 38.48 25.54
C SER A 108 -35.36 38.08 26.42
N ASP A 109 -34.79 39.06 27.09
CA ASP A 109 -33.94 38.97 28.26
C ASP A 109 -34.64 38.21 29.38
N HIS A 110 -33.94 37.29 29.99
CA HIS A 110 -34.05 36.98 31.43
C HIS A 110 -32.75 36.35 31.93
N SER A 111 -32.08 37.18 32.76
CA SER A 111 -31.09 36.73 33.74
C SER A 111 -31.72 35.83 34.81
N HIS A 112 -31.08 34.80 35.24
CA HIS A 112 -31.01 34.37 36.63
C HIS A 112 -29.91 33.39 36.89
N ASP A 113 -29.32 33.60 38.07
CA ASP A 113 -28.19 33.07 38.81
C ASP A 113 -28.07 31.57 38.96
N HIS A 114 -26.80 31.18 39.10
CA HIS A 114 -26.14 30.20 39.97
C HIS A 114 -26.97 29.04 40.59
N ASP A 115 -26.53 27.83 40.30
CA ASP A 115 -26.08 26.95 41.40
C ASP A 115 -25.10 25.88 40.87
N HIS A 116 -24.01 25.74 41.62
CA HIS A 116 -23.03 24.70 41.47
C HIS A 116 -23.62 23.40 42.01
N ASP A 117 -23.61 22.33 41.22
CA ASP A 117 -23.57 21.01 41.83
C ASP A 117 -22.63 20.09 41.07
N HIS A 118 -21.79 19.45 41.85
CA HIS A 118 -20.66 18.65 41.48
C HIS A 118 -21.06 17.27 40.93
N ASP A 119 -20.25 16.79 39.99
CA ASP A 119 -19.86 15.41 39.77
C ASP A 119 -20.95 14.32 39.84
N ARG A 120 -21.39 13.98 38.66
CA ARG A 120 -21.52 12.55 38.30
C ARG A 120 -21.30 12.42 36.78
N ALA A 121 -20.05 12.12 36.41
CA ALA A 121 -19.74 11.58 35.12
C ALA A 121 -20.58 10.31 34.90
N HIS A 122 -21.71 10.44 34.24
CA HIS A 122 -22.40 9.29 33.69
C HIS A 122 -21.53 8.74 32.54
N PHE A 123 -20.70 7.77 32.89
CA PHE A 123 -20.01 6.90 32.00
C PHE A 123 -21.07 6.12 31.22
N HIS A 124 -21.45 6.65 30.03
CA HIS A 124 -22.23 5.88 29.09
C HIS A 124 -21.29 4.86 28.45
N PRO A 125 -21.52 3.54 28.60
CA PRO A 125 -20.71 2.51 27.95
C PRO A 125 -21.14 2.37 26.49
N HIS A 126 -20.71 3.31 25.65
CA HIS A 126 -20.84 3.23 24.19
C HIS A 126 -19.47 3.26 23.53
N ALA A 127 -18.52 2.52 24.07
CA ALA A 127 -17.22 2.36 23.46
C ALA A 127 -17.13 0.97 22.83
N HIS A 128 -17.62 0.84 21.58
CA HIS A 128 -17.40 -0.35 20.76
C HIS A 128 -16.10 -0.26 19.94
N GLY A 129 -15.14 0.56 20.35
CA GLY A 129 -13.81 0.63 19.79
C GLY A 129 -12.89 -0.44 20.41
N ARG A 130 -11.85 -0.85 19.67
CA ARG A 130 -10.79 -1.75 20.17
C ARG A 130 -9.45 -1.02 20.15
N GLY A 131 -8.60 -1.37 21.13
CA GLY A 131 -7.20 -0.96 21.11
C GLY A 131 -6.43 -1.64 19.99
N TYR A 132 -5.36 -1.00 19.52
CA TYR A 132 -4.51 -1.56 18.48
C TYR A 132 -3.95 -2.95 18.86
N ASP A 133 -3.52 -3.13 20.11
CA ASP A 133 -3.01 -4.42 20.57
C ASP A 133 -4.09 -5.51 20.63
N GLU A 134 -5.34 -5.16 20.92
CA GLU A 134 -6.46 -6.11 20.86
C GLU A 134 -6.69 -6.60 19.43
N ILE A 135 -6.62 -5.70 18.45
CA ILE A 135 -6.75 -6.06 17.02
C ILE A 135 -5.57 -6.93 16.58
N ARG A 136 -4.35 -6.63 17.03
CA ARG A 136 -3.18 -7.46 16.75
C ARG A 136 -3.34 -8.88 17.30
N LEU A 137 -3.80 -9.02 18.52
CA LEU A 137 -4.05 -10.32 19.16
C LEU A 137 -5.17 -11.08 18.42
N LEU A 138 -6.27 -10.40 18.06
CA LEU A 138 -7.38 -10.99 17.32
C LEU A 138 -6.91 -11.54 15.98
N LEU A 139 -6.23 -10.72 15.16
CA LEU A 139 -5.72 -11.13 13.86
C LEU A 139 -4.63 -12.20 13.97
N GLY A 140 -3.79 -12.11 15.02
CA GLY A 140 -2.75 -13.11 15.29
C GLY A 140 -3.31 -14.50 15.61
N GLY A 141 -4.44 -14.57 16.31
CA GLY A 141 -5.16 -15.79 16.65
C GLY A 141 -6.16 -16.26 15.59
N ALA A 142 -6.46 -15.44 14.55
CA ALA A 142 -7.45 -15.75 13.54
C ALA A 142 -6.98 -16.89 12.60
N LYS A 143 -7.93 -17.69 12.14
CA LYS A 143 -7.69 -18.77 11.15
C LYS A 143 -7.60 -18.20 9.73
N LEU A 144 -6.55 -17.43 9.47
CA LEU A 144 -6.28 -16.79 8.20
C LEU A 144 -4.98 -17.33 7.58
N ALA A 145 -4.90 -17.35 6.25
CA ALA A 145 -3.65 -17.61 5.57
C ALA A 145 -2.57 -16.58 6.00
N PRO A 146 -1.29 -16.98 6.17
CA PRO A 146 -0.25 -16.07 6.65
C PRO A 146 -0.16 -14.77 5.85
N ALA A 147 -0.21 -14.83 4.52
CA ALA A 147 -0.15 -13.64 3.67
C ALA A 147 -1.32 -12.67 3.89
N VAL A 148 -2.53 -13.20 4.12
CA VAL A 148 -3.73 -12.39 4.42
C VAL A 148 -3.60 -11.72 5.79
N ARG A 149 -3.19 -12.50 6.80
CA ARG A 149 -2.98 -12.00 8.16
C ARG A 149 -1.91 -10.90 8.19
N ASP A 150 -0.77 -11.14 7.57
CA ASP A 150 0.36 -10.21 7.57
C ASP A 150 -0.02 -8.89 6.87
N ARG A 151 -0.77 -8.97 5.75
CA ARG A 151 -1.28 -7.77 5.06
C ARG A 151 -2.34 -7.03 5.89
N ALA A 152 -3.26 -7.73 6.55
CA ALA A 152 -4.25 -7.09 7.42
C ALA A 152 -3.56 -6.40 8.61
N LEU A 153 -2.56 -7.02 9.22
CA LEU A 153 -1.74 -6.43 10.28
C LEU A 153 -0.99 -5.18 9.79
N ALA A 154 -0.44 -5.20 8.59
CA ALA A 154 0.23 -4.04 7.99
C ALA A 154 -0.73 -2.86 7.77
N ILE A 155 -1.97 -3.11 7.34
CA ILE A 155 -2.98 -2.07 7.18
C ILE A 155 -3.34 -1.46 8.56
N PHE A 156 -3.55 -2.27 9.59
CA PHE A 156 -3.84 -1.75 10.92
C PHE A 156 -2.64 -1.07 11.58
N ALA A 157 -1.41 -1.50 11.29
CA ALA A 157 -0.21 -0.81 11.74
C ALA A 157 -0.13 0.61 11.15
N ALA A 158 -0.38 0.76 9.86
CA ALA A 158 -0.42 2.07 9.20
C ALA A 158 -1.50 2.98 9.82
N LEU A 159 -2.69 2.44 10.11
CA LEU A 159 -3.76 3.17 10.81
C LEU A 159 -3.31 3.62 12.21
N ALA A 160 -2.74 2.71 13.00
CA ALA A 160 -2.29 3.01 14.36
C ALA A 160 -1.17 4.08 14.37
N GLU A 161 -0.24 4.02 13.43
CA GLU A 161 0.79 5.03 13.28
C GLU A 161 0.23 6.40 12.90
N ALA A 162 -0.78 6.47 12.03
CA ALA A 162 -1.43 7.72 11.66
C ALA A 162 -2.19 8.33 12.84
N GLU A 163 -3.00 7.54 13.55
CA GLU A 163 -3.73 7.97 14.73
C GLU A 163 -2.78 8.42 15.86
N ALA A 164 -1.70 7.66 16.09
CA ALA A 164 -0.68 8.01 17.07
C ALA A 164 -0.08 9.39 16.78
N ARG A 165 0.22 9.70 15.52
CA ARG A 165 0.73 11.02 15.11
C ARG A 165 -0.30 12.13 15.29
N VAL A 166 -1.55 11.89 14.90
CA VAL A 166 -2.63 12.87 15.02
C VAL A 166 -2.91 13.22 16.47
N HIS A 167 -2.92 12.21 17.36
CA HIS A 167 -3.21 12.39 18.78
C HIS A 167 -1.98 12.68 19.66
N GLY A 168 -0.77 12.60 19.10
CA GLY A 168 0.47 12.81 19.85
C GLY A 168 0.70 11.77 20.96
N ILE A 169 0.27 10.52 20.73
CA ILE A 169 0.37 9.42 21.70
C ILE A 169 1.23 8.26 21.13
N PRO A 170 1.82 7.44 22.00
CA PRO A 170 2.47 6.21 21.57
C PRO A 170 1.53 5.26 20.84
N VAL A 171 2.00 4.57 19.77
CA VAL A 171 1.22 3.63 18.96
C VAL A 171 0.52 2.54 19.81
N ALA A 172 1.19 2.05 20.84
CA ALA A 172 0.62 1.06 21.77
C ALA A 172 -0.58 1.56 22.59
N ARG A 173 -0.78 2.89 22.68
CA ARG A 173 -1.92 3.50 23.38
C ARG A 173 -3.05 3.90 22.44
N VAL A 174 -2.93 3.63 21.14
CA VAL A 174 -3.99 3.94 20.18
C VAL A 174 -5.21 3.09 20.45
N HIS A 175 -6.33 3.77 20.62
CA HIS A 175 -7.66 3.17 20.71
C HIS A 175 -8.51 3.68 19.53
N PHE A 176 -8.95 2.78 18.69
CA PHE A 176 -9.75 3.14 17.53
C PHE A 176 -11.22 3.30 17.91
N HIS A 177 -11.74 4.51 17.86
CA HIS A 177 -13.13 4.80 18.19
C HIS A 177 -14.10 4.38 17.09
N GLU A 178 -13.72 4.56 15.82
CA GLU A 178 -14.53 4.22 14.64
C GLU A 178 -13.97 3.01 13.89
N VAL A 179 -12.66 2.93 13.73
CA VAL A 179 -11.97 1.89 12.94
C VAL A 179 -11.76 0.59 13.74
N GLY A 180 -11.98 0.60 15.07
CA GLY A 180 -11.94 -0.59 15.94
C GLY A 180 -13.23 -1.43 15.92
N ALA A 181 -14.25 -0.98 15.23
CA ALA A 181 -15.51 -1.70 15.09
C ALA A 181 -15.38 -2.92 14.15
N VAL A 182 -16.30 -3.87 14.27
CA VAL A 182 -16.25 -5.14 13.53
C VAL A 182 -16.28 -4.93 12.02
N ASP A 183 -17.04 -3.94 11.54
CA ASP A 183 -17.14 -3.59 10.12
C ASP A 183 -15.78 -3.21 9.52
N ALA A 184 -15.00 -2.37 10.19
CA ALA A 184 -13.67 -1.99 9.74
C ALA A 184 -12.69 -3.19 9.75
N ILE A 185 -12.77 -4.07 10.76
CA ILE A 185 -11.93 -5.28 10.81
C ILE A 185 -12.27 -6.22 9.66
N VAL A 186 -13.54 -6.38 9.35
CA VAL A 186 -14.03 -7.19 8.21
C VAL A 186 -13.60 -6.55 6.89
N ASP A 187 -13.74 -5.23 6.73
CA ASP A 187 -13.33 -4.51 5.52
C ASP A 187 -11.82 -4.65 5.25
N VAL A 188 -10.98 -4.42 6.25
CA VAL A 188 -9.52 -4.52 6.14
C VAL A 188 -9.09 -5.96 5.85
N THR A 189 -9.62 -6.93 6.61
CA THR A 189 -9.28 -8.34 6.39
C THR A 189 -9.81 -8.85 5.07
N GLY A 190 -11.01 -8.40 4.69
CA GLY A 190 -11.61 -8.70 3.40
C GLY A 190 -10.81 -8.13 2.23
N ALA A 191 -10.28 -6.92 2.37
CA ALA A 191 -9.37 -6.34 1.37
C ALA A 191 -8.11 -7.19 1.18
N ALA A 192 -7.46 -7.58 2.28
CA ALA A 192 -6.29 -8.45 2.25
C ALA A 192 -6.58 -9.82 1.62
N LEU A 193 -7.70 -10.44 2.02
CA LEU A 193 -8.17 -11.72 1.50
C LEU A 193 -8.58 -11.63 0.02
N GLY A 194 -9.28 -10.56 -0.37
CA GLY A 194 -9.71 -10.36 -1.75
C GLY A 194 -8.54 -10.22 -2.72
N LEU A 195 -7.48 -9.51 -2.33
CA LEU A 195 -6.25 -9.43 -3.13
C LEU A 195 -5.59 -10.79 -3.28
N GLU A 196 -5.55 -11.60 -2.21
CA GLU A 196 -4.98 -12.95 -2.23
C GLU A 196 -5.80 -13.89 -3.13
N LEU A 197 -7.14 -13.94 -2.95
CA LEU A 197 -8.04 -14.79 -3.72
C LEU A 197 -8.04 -14.45 -5.21
N LEU A 198 -7.90 -13.16 -5.56
CA LEU A 198 -7.74 -12.74 -6.94
C LEU A 198 -6.33 -12.97 -7.49
N GLY A 199 -5.38 -13.40 -6.67
CA GLY A 199 -3.99 -13.61 -7.07
C GLY A 199 -3.30 -12.31 -7.50
N VAL A 200 -3.68 -11.17 -6.92
CA VAL A 200 -3.09 -9.87 -7.24
C VAL A 200 -1.66 -9.80 -6.74
N GLN A 201 -0.73 -9.57 -7.65
CA GLN A 201 0.70 -9.50 -7.38
C GLN A 201 1.22 -8.06 -7.31
N ARG A 202 0.49 -7.14 -7.94
CA ARG A 202 0.82 -5.73 -7.96
C ARG A 202 -0.45 -4.88 -7.92
N VAL A 203 -0.44 -3.86 -7.08
CA VAL A 203 -1.50 -2.85 -7.00
C VAL A 203 -0.96 -1.51 -7.45
N THR A 204 -1.61 -0.90 -8.42
CA THR A 204 -1.32 0.47 -8.84
C THR A 204 -2.54 1.34 -8.63
N ALA A 205 -2.36 2.65 -8.46
CA ALA A 205 -3.48 3.56 -8.27
C ALA A 205 -3.26 4.91 -8.96
N SER A 206 -4.36 5.53 -9.39
CA SER A 206 -4.39 6.92 -9.84
C SER A 206 -4.17 7.88 -8.66
N PRO A 207 -3.94 9.19 -8.87
CA PRO A 207 -4.01 10.18 -7.82
C PRO A 207 -5.33 10.10 -7.06
N VAL A 208 -5.29 10.36 -5.73
CA VAL A 208 -6.43 10.24 -4.83
C VAL A 208 -7.26 11.52 -4.84
N ALA A 209 -8.54 11.45 -5.22
CA ALA A 209 -9.44 12.59 -5.19
C ALA A 209 -9.96 12.85 -3.78
N LEU A 210 -9.61 14.01 -3.21
CA LEU A 210 -9.96 14.42 -1.86
C LEU A 210 -11.07 15.48 -1.85
N GLY A 211 -12.18 15.15 -1.19
CA GLY A 211 -13.27 16.09 -0.93
C GLY A 211 -12.91 17.11 0.15
N HIS A 212 -13.76 18.11 0.33
CA HIS A 212 -13.58 19.21 1.27
C HIS A 212 -14.76 19.36 2.21
N GLY A 213 -14.64 20.27 3.20
CA GLY A 213 -15.70 20.55 4.16
C GLY A 213 -15.35 20.15 5.57
N ALA A 214 -16.34 19.71 6.34
CA ALA A 214 -16.16 19.24 7.70
C ALA A 214 -17.11 18.09 8.01
N LEU A 215 -16.69 17.20 8.92
CA LEU A 215 -17.44 16.04 9.38
C LEU A 215 -17.59 16.11 10.91
N GLU A 216 -18.77 15.78 11.41
CA GLU A 216 -19.02 15.57 12.84
C GLU A 216 -18.59 14.13 13.20
N MET A 217 -17.62 14.01 14.08
CA MET A 217 -17.05 12.75 14.55
C MET A 217 -17.11 12.66 16.08
N ALA A 218 -16.70 11.54 16.64
CA ALA A 218 -16.64 11.35 18.09
C ALA A 218 -15.78 12.39 18.82
N HIS A 219 -14.80 12.97 18.14
CA HIS A 219 -13.89 14.02 18.63
C HIS A 219 -14.33 15.44 18.29
N GLY A 220 -15.59 15.62 17.86
CA GLY A 220 -16.13 16.90 17.45
C GLY A 220 -16.05 17.13 15.93
N ARG A 221 -16.14 18.40 15.51
CA ARG A 221 -16.15 18.79 14.10
C ARG A 221 -14.73 18.87 13.55
N LEU A 222 -14.39 17.97 12.64
CA LEU A 222 -13.08 17.89 12.00
C LEU A 222 -13.15 18.36 10.53
N PRO A 223 -12.08 19.01 10.02
CA PRO A 223 -12.00 19.36 8.61
C PRO A 223 -11.84 18.12 7.74
N LEU A 224 -12.31 18.20 6.50
CA LEU A 224 -12.04 17.21 5.46
C LEU A 224 -10.95 17.71 4.50
N PRO A 225 -10.00 16.84 4.10
CA PRO A 225 -9.84 15.44 4.54
C PRO A 225 -9.49 15.32 6.03
N ALA A 226 -9.96 14.23 6.68
CA ALA A 226 -9.67 13.99 8.08
C ALA A 226 -8.15 13.92 8.35
N PRO A 227 -7.65 14.38 9.51
CA PRO A 227 -6.21 14.41 9.80
C PRO A 227 -5.50 13.07 9.62
N ALA A 228 -6.10 11.97 10.09
CA ALA A 228 -5.55 10.63 9.93
C ALA A 228 -5.45 10.21 8.45
N VAL A 229 -6.40 10.62 7.61
CA VAL A 229 -6.35 10.36 6.16
C VAL A 229 -5.14 11.04 5.52
N LEU A 230 -4.86 12.31 5.89
CA LEU A 230 -3.70 13.03 5.36
C LEU A 230 -2.37 12.40 5.82
N GLU A 231 -2.29 11.92 7.07
CA GLU A 231 -1.11 11.19 7.55
C GLU A 231 -0.90 9.87 6.80
N LEU A 232 -1.96 9.12 6.53
CA LEU A 232 -1.91 7.88 5.76
C LEU A 232 -1.51 8.10 4.30
N LEU A 233 -1.98 9.20 3.70
CA LEU A 233 -1.68 9.56 2.31
C LEU A 233 -0.39 10.36 2.14
N ARG A 234 0.41 10.53 3.18
CA ARG A 234 1.71 11.22 3.07
C ARG A 234 2.60 10.55 2.01
N GLY A 235 2.99 11.34 1.01
CA GLY A 235 3.75 10.87 -0.15
C GLY A 235 2.92 10.30 -1.30
N ALA A 236 1.60 10.12 -1.14
CA ALA A 236 0.72 9.77 -2.24
C ALA A 236 0.31 11.01 -3.05
N PRO A 237 0.18 10.92 -4.38
CA PRO A 237 -0.34 12.01 -5.19
C PRO A 237 -1.84 12.21 -4.91
N VAL A 238 -2.24 13.45 -4.67
CA VAL A 238 -3.62 13.81 -4.38
C VAL A 238 -4.12 14.89 -5.34
N VAL A 239 -5.42 14.90 -5.60
CA VAL A 239 -6.11 15.91 -6.41
C VAL A 239 -7.39 16.36 -5.69
N PRO A 240 -7.86 17.61 -5.88
CA PRO A 240 -9.11 18.03 -5.31
C PRO A 240 -10.29 17.32 -5.98
N ALA A 241 -11.27 16.87 -5.18
CA ALA A 241 -12.56 16.44 -5.65
C ALA A 241 -13.59 17.60 -5.52
N PRO A 242 -14.44 17.83 -6.52
CA PRO A 242 -15.41 18.94 -6.50
C PRO A 242 -16.65 18.60 -5.65
N VAL A 243 -16.42 18.08 -4.44
CA VAL A 243 -17.49 17.59 -3.56
C VAL A 243 -17.23 17.95 -2.09
N ALA A 244 -18.30 18.33 -1.38
CA ALA A 244 -18.23 18.75 0.02
C ALA A 244 -18.57 17.60 0.99
N TRP A 245 -17.90 16.45 0.82
CA TRP A 245 -18.00 15.31 1.73
C TRP A 245 -16.71 14.50 1.76
N GLU A 246 -16.61 13.57 2.72
CA GLU A 246 -15.50 12.63 2.86
C GLU A 246 -15.49 11.66 1.68
N THR A 247 -14.50 11.78 0.81
CA THR A 247 -14.27 10.86 -0.31
C THR A 247 -13.38 9.70 0.07
N VAL A 248 -12.49 9.91 1.04
CA VAL A 248 -11.54 8.90 1.51
C VAL A 248 -11.72 8.71 3.01
N THR A 249 -12.02 7.48 3.41
CA THR A 249 -12.09 7.11 4.83
C THR A 249 -10.71 6.68 5.35
N PRO A 250 -10.46 6.71 6.67
CA PRO A 250 -9.22 6.20 7.25
C PRO A 250 -8.91 4.75 6.85
N THR A 251 -9.92 3.87 6.81
CA THR A 251 -9.76 2.48 6.35
C THR A 251 -9.35 2.38 4.88
N GLY A 252 -9.98 3.18 4.01
CA GLY A 252 -9.63 3.25 2.59
C GLY A 252 -8.20 3.75 2.38
N ALA A 253 -7.81 4.82 3.07
CA ALA A 253 -6.45 5.37 3.02
C ALA A 253 -5.39 4.37 3.52
N ALA A 254 -5.69 3.60 4.58
CA ALA A 254 -4.78 2.59 5.11
C ALA A 254 -4.61 1.39 4.16
N ILE A 255 -5.69 0.97 3.49
CA ILE A 255 -5.60 -0.05 2.43
C ILE A 255 -4.68 0.43 1.32
N LEU A 256 -4.83 1.69 0.87
CA LEU A 256 -3.93 2.27 -0.13
C LEU A 256 -2.48 2.30 0.35
N ARG A 257 -2.24 2.81 1.57
CA ARG A 257 -0.90 2.94 2.16
C ARG A 257 -0.15 1.61 2.21
N ALA A 258 -0.84 0.54 2.56
CA ALA A 258 -0.25 -0.78 2.75
C ALA A 258 -0.23 -1.64 1.47
N SER A 259 -0.98 -1.28 0.44
CA SER A 259 -1.17 -2.16 -0.73
C SER A 259 -0.70 -1.56 -2.05
N VAL A 260 -0.63 -0.23 -2.20
CA VAL A 260 -0.25 0.40 -3.48
C VAL A 260 1.25 0.36 -3.67
N ASP A 261 1.69 -0.33 -4.72
CA ASP A 261 3.10 -0.44 -5.10
C ASP A 261 3.57 0.73 -5.96
N ALA A 262 2.68 1.33 -6.76
CA ALA A 262 3.01 2.49 -7.60
C ALA A 262 1.79 3.36 -7.89
N TRP A 263 2.02 4.67 -7.89
CA TRP A 263 1.04 5.70 -8.27
C TRP A 263 1.26 6.09 -9.73
N CYS A 264 0.28 5.83 -10.58
CA CYS A 264 0.38 6.10 -12.01
C CYS A 264 -1.01 6.16 -12.66
N ALA A 265 -1.09 6.62 -13.90
CA ALA A 265 -2.26 6.38 -14.74
C ALA A 265 -2.44 4.87 -14.98
N LEU A 266 -3.58 4.46 -15.58
CA LEU A 266 -3.81 3.06 -15.92
C LEU A 266 -2.59 2.50 -16.68
N PRO A 267 -1.86 1.51 -16.12
CA PRO A 267 -0.67 0.99 -16.75
C PRO A 267 -1.02 0.17 -18.00
N ALA A 268 -0.03 -0.03 -18.88
CA ALA A 268 -0.19 -0.94 -20.00
C ALA A 268 -0.46 -2.37 -19.50
N MET A 269 -1.64 -2.88 -19.79
CA MET A 269 -2.11 -4.19 -19.35
C MET A 269 -3.20 -4.73 -20.28
N THR A 270 -3.33 -6.06 -20.31
CA THR A 270 -4.53 -6.69 -20.86
C THR A 270 -5.58 -6.73 -19.75
N ILE A 271 -6.72 -6.07 -19.96
CA ILE A 271 -7.81 -6.01 -18.99
C ILE A 271 -8.55 -7.34 -19.00
N ASP A 272 -8.65 -7.99 -17.85
CA ASP A 272 -9.42 -9.23 -17.64
C ASP A 272 -10.81 -8.94 -17.07
N ALA A 273 -10.93 -7.96 -16.15
CA ALA A 273 -12.17 -7.57 -15.51
C ALA A 273 -12.15 -6.12 -15.02
N ILE A 274 -13.32 -5.53 -14.92
CA ILE A 274 -13.54 -4.19 -14.34
C ILE A 274 -14.62 -4.31 -13.28
N GLY A 275 -14.39 -3.72 -12.13
CA GLY A 275 -15.38 -3.69 -11.05
C GLY A 275 -15.54 -2.30 -10.46
N HIS A 276 -16.78 -1.99 -10.03
CA HIS A 276 -17.13 -0.73 -9.40
C HIS A 276 -17.66 -0.99 -7.98
N GLY A 277 -17.00 -0.37 -7.00
CA GLY A 277 -17.44 -0.41 -5.62
C GLY A 277 -18.11 0.88 -5.21
N ALA A 278 -19.36 0.79 -4.75
CA ALA A 278 -20.16 1.95 -4.41
C ALA A 278 -19.94 2.40 -2.96
N GLY A 279 -19.81 3.69 -2.78
CA GLY A 279 -20.00 4.35 -1.48
C GLY A 279 -21.45 4.69 -1.21
N ASN A 280 -21.69 5.47 -0.16
CA ASN A 280 -23.01 5.97 0.20
C ASN A 280 -23.62 6.77 -0.96
N ASP A 281 -24.97 6.74 -1.02
CA ASP A 281 -25.71 7.50 -2.02
C ASP A 281 -25.64 9.01 -1.68
N ARG A 282 -24.85 9.73 -2.46
CA ARG A 282 -24.67 11.18 -2.33
C ARG A 282 -24.83 11.83 -3.69
N ALA A 283 -25.67 12.84 -3.76
CA ALA A 283 -25.83 13.63 -4.97
C ALA A 283 -24.57 14.50 -5.17
N GLY A 284 -24.03 14.48 -6.37
CA GLY A 284 -22.84 15.25 -6.71
C GLY A 284 -22.51 15.16 -8.20
N PRO A 285 -21.50 15.94 -8.65
CA PRO A 285 -21.10 15.97 -10.05
C PRO A 285 -20.45 14.67 -10.52
N MET A 286 -19.98 13.85 -9.58
CA MET A 286 -19.35 12.57 -9.88
C MET A 286 -19.99 11.43 -9.06
N PRO A 287 -20.10 10.23 -9.62
CA PRO A 287 -20.62 9.07 -8.90
C PRO A 287 -19.65 8.68 -7.77
N ASN A 288 -20.20 8.44 -6.57
CA ASN A 288 -19.42 7.97 -5.42
C ASN A 288 -19.07 6.49 -5.59
N VAL A 289 -18.03 6.22 -6.36
CA VAL A 289 -17.56 4.87 -6.75
C VAL A 289 -16.05 4.85 -6.81
N VAL A 290 -15.43 3.72 -6.42
CA VAL A 290 -14.08 3.36 -6.82
C VAL A 290 -14.14 2.37 -7.97
N ARG A 291 -13.27 2.53 -8.97
CA ARG A 291 -13.13 1.58 -10.07
C ARG A 291 -11.87 0.75 -9.88
N ALA A 292 -12.03 -0.57 -9.93
CA ALA A 292 -10.93 -1.53 -9.96
C ALA A 292 -10.82 -2.13 -11.36
N VAL A 293 -9.62 -2.07 -11.94
CA VAL A 293 -9.30 -2.69 -13.23
C VAL A 293 -8.33 -3.82 -12.96
N LEU A 294 -8.79 -5.05 -13.11
CA LEU A 294 -7.99 -6.26 -12.93
C LEU A 294 -7.50 -6.73 -14.29
N GLY A 295 -6.24 -7.07 -14.40
CA GLY A 295 -5.68 -7.53 -15.66
C GLY A 295 -4.29 -8.11 -15.49
N ARG A 296 -3.64 -8.33 -16.63
CA ARG A 296 -2.30 -8.90 -16.71
C ARG A 296 -1.36 -7.91 -17.38
N SER A 297 -0.29 -7.55 -16.69
CA SER A 297 0.79 -6.84 -17.35
C SER A 297 1.60 -7.83 -18.16
N GLY A 298 1.60 -7.67 -19.48
CA GLY A 298 2.48 -8.43 -20.36
C GLY A 298 3.76 -7.66 -20.62
N GLY A 299 4.93 -8.27 -20.42
CA GLY A 299 6.20 -7.69 -20.81
C GLY A 299 6.73 -6.61 -19.87
N VAL A 300 7.26 -5.53 -20.44
CA VAL A 300 7.92 -4.46 -19.72
C VAL A 300 6.93 -3.64 -18.88
N LEU A 301 7.19 -3.53 -17.59
CA LEU A 301 6.43 -2.67 -16.69
C LEU A 301 6.88 -1.22 -16.87
N ARG A 302 5.95 -0.27 -16.73
CA ARG A 302 6.25 1.16 -16.77
C ARG A 302 6.00 1.76 -15.41
N ASP A 303 6.96 2.48 -14.89
CA ASP A 303 6.79 3.32 -13.70
C ASP A 303 7.45 4.68 -13.93
N THR A 304 7.27 5.60 -12.98
CA THR A 304 7.91 6.91 -13.00
C THR A 304 8.93 6.96 -11.87
N VAL A 305 10.09 7.53 -12.14
CA VAL A 305 11.14 7.78 -11.14
C VAL A 305 11.52 9.25 -11.15
N ALA A 306 12.02 9.74 -10.04
CA ALA A 306 12.71 11.01 -9.97
C ALA A 306 14.21 10.77 -10.23
N VAL A 307 14.78 11.52 -11.15
CA VAL A 307 16.21 11.56 -11.44
C VAL A 307 16.76 12.85 -10.83
N ILE A 308 17.60 12.72 -9.83
CA ILE A 308 18.22 13.83 -9.13
C ILE A 308 19.69 13.88 -9.53
N THR A 309 20.13 15.00 -10.09
CA THR A 309 21.51 15.15 -10.55
C THR A 309 22.20 16.34 -9.89
N ALA A 310 23.44 16.14 -9.46
CA ALA A 310 24.33 17.18 -8.96
C ALA A 310 25.69 17.13 -9.68
N HIS A 311 26.30 18.31 -9.87
CA HIS A 311 27.68 18.42 -10.35
C HIS A 311 28.58 18.85 -9.19
N LEU A 312 29.62 18.10 -8.93
CA LEU A 312 30.47 18.20 -7.78
C LEU A 312 31.93 18.42 -8.23
N ASP A 313 32.42 19.64 -8.12
CA ASP A 313 33.79 20.00 -8.54
C ASP A 313 34.77 20.17 -7.36
N ASP A 314 34.27 20.01 -6.14
CA ASP A 314 35.01 20.13 -4.88
C ASP A 314 34.74 18.97 -3.90
N LEU A 315 34.05 17.91 -4.32
CA LEU A 315 33.78 16.75 -3.48
C LEU A 315 35.06 15.93 -3.26
N VAL A 316 35.38 15.68 -2.01
CA VAL A 316 36.44 14.73 -1.62
C VAL A 316 35.89 13.29 -1.86
N PRO A 317 36.53 12.47 -2.71
CA PRO A 317 36.04 11.15 -3.06
C PRO A 317 35.77 10.22 -1.88
N GLU A 318 36.55 10.34 -0.80
CA GLU A 318 36.40 9.55 0.44
C GLU A 318 35.07 9.79 1.15
N HIS A 319 34.43 10.96 0.95
CA HIS A 319 33.15 11.27 1.57
C HIS A 319 31.98 10.62 0.84
N PHE A 320 32.21 10.17 -0.39
CA PHE A 320 31.12 9.63 -1.23
C PHE A 320 30.58 8.30 -0.72
N ASP A 321 31.42 7.46 -0.12
CA ASP A 321 31.03 6.15 0.41
C ASP A 321 29.89 6.28 1.42
N LEU A 322 30.07 7.18 2.41
CA LEU A 322 29.04 7.48 3.40
C LEU A 322 27.77 8.13 2.79
N ALA A 323 27.95 9.03 1.81
CA ALA A 323 26.84 9.65 1.12
C ALA A 323 26.00 8.62 0.36
N LEU A 324 26.66 7.67 -0.34
CA LEU A 324 26.03 6.56 -1.04
C LEU A 324 25.20 5.68 -0.08
N GLU A 325 25.80 5.26 1.04
CA GLU A 325 25.11 4.46 2.05
C GLU A 325 23.87 5.17 2.59
N ARG A 326 23.96 6.44 2.93
CA ARG A 326 22.85 7.24 3.46
C ARG A 326 21.74 7.44 2.44
N LEU A 327 22.07 7.69 1.17
CA LEU A 327 21.10 7.85 0.09
C LEU A 327 20.32 6.55 -0.15
N LEU A 328 21.00 5.40 -0.20
CA LEU A 328 20.37 4.10 -0.33
C LEU A 328 19.51 3.75 0.90
N ALA A 329 19.98 4.04 2.11
CA ALA A 329 19.23 3.84 3.34
C ALA A 329 17.98 4.73 3.43
N ALA A 330 18.02 5.94 2.83
CA ALA A 330 16.87 6.84 2.73
C ALA A 330 15.85 6.42 1.65
N GLY A 331 16.11 5.35 0.90
CA GLY A 331 15.18 4.80 -0.10
C GLY A 331 15.49 5.19 -1.54
N ALA A 332 16.69 5.72 -1.84
CA ALA A 332 17.13 5.84 -3.21
C ALA A 332 17.15 4.46 -3.88
N LEU A 333 16.65 4.40 -5.12
CA LEU A 333 16.58 3.17 -5.90
C LEU A 333 17.94 2.82 -6.54
N ASP A 334 18.72 3.85 -6.86
CA ASP A 334 20.06 3.72 -7.44
C ASP A 334 20.85 5.01 -7.22
N VAL A 335 22.17 4.88 -7.10
CA VAL A 335 23.10 6.02 -6.97
C VAL A 335 24.31 5.74 -7.83
N ALA A 336 24.63 6.66 -8.74
CA ALA A 336 25.77 6.56 -9.64
C ALA A 336 26.64 7.81 -9.57
N LEU A 337 27.94 7.62 -9.60
CA LEU A 337 28.94 8.67 -9.69
C LEU A 337 29.75 8.51 -10.96
N GLN A 338 29.79 9.55 -11.77
CA GLN A 338 30.54 9.59 -13.03
C GLN A 338 31.60 10.69 -13.00
N HIS A 339 32.79 10.40 -13.49
CA HIS A 339 33.80 11.43 -13.71
C HIS A 339 33.33 12.41 -14.79
N ALA A 340 33.52 13.69 -14.54
CA ALA A 340 33.11 14.73 -15.47
C ALA A 340 34.13 15.86 -15.52
N GLN A 341 34.32 16.45 -16.71
CA GLN A 341 35.08 17.67 -16.87
C GLN A 341 34.14 18.86 -16.65
N MET A 342 34.44 19.67 -15.65
CA MET A 342 33.63 20.82 -15.27
C MET A 342 34.16 22.12 -15.89
N LYS A 343 33.40 23.21 -15.73
CA LYS A 343 33.82 24.56 -16.15
C LYS A 343 35.20 24.91 -15.61
N LYS A 344 35.95 25.76 -16.34
CA LYS A 344 37.34 26.14 -16.02
C LYS A 344 38.29 24.95 -16.01
N ASN A 345 37.98 23.91 -16.76
CA ASN A 345 38.81 22.71 -16.94
C ASN A 345 39.09 21.96 -15.61
N ARG A 346 38.15 22.00 -14.65
CA ARG A 346 38.29 21.29 -13.38
C ARG A 346 37.78 19.85 -13.51
N PRO A 347 38.52 18.86 -13.01
CA PRO A 347 37.95 17.53 -12.84
C PRO A 347 36.88 17.56 -11.73
N GLY A 348 35.83 16.78 -11.88
CA GLY A 348 34.77 16.67 -10.90
C GLY A 348 33.91 15.41 -11.12
N PHE A 349 32.78 15.38 -10.50
CA PHE A 349 31.85 14.25 -10.56
C PHE A 349 30.44 14.70 -10.90
N ALA A 350 29.76 13.92 -11.72
CA ALA A 350 28.32 13.99 -11.89
C ALA A 350 27.66 12.89 -11.04
N LEU A 351 26.98 13.29 -9.99
CA LEU A 351 26.16 12.41 -9.17
C LEU A 351 24.77 12.29 -9.78
N THR A 352 24.29 11.06 -9.95
CA THR A 352 22.92 10.77 -10.37
C THR A 352 22.28 9.86 -9.32
N VAL A 353 21.13 10.27 -8.78
CA VAL A 353 20.35 9.50 -7.84
C VAL A 353 18.98 9.23 -8.44
N ILE A 354 18.57 7.97 -8.47
CA ILE A 354 17.24 7.54 -8.86
C ILE A 354 16.41 7.34 -7.60
N ALA A 355 15.25 7.98 -7.52
CA ALA A 355 14.39 7.94 -6.34
C ALA A 355 12.92 7.70 -6.70
N PRO A 356 12.11 7.17 -5.76
CA PRO A 356 10.67 7.20 -5.90
C PRO A 356 10.17 8.65 -5.99
N PRO A 357 9.19 8.99 -6.85
CA PRO A 357 8.73 10.37 -7.03
C PRO A 357 8.27 11.05 -5.75
N HIS A 358 7.66 10.29 -4.83
CA HIS A 358 7.16 10.79 -3.56
C HIS A 358 8.26 11.11 -2.53
N GLN A 359 9.49 10.57 -2.71
CA GLN A 359 10.65 10.83 -1.85
C GLN A 359 11.63 11.83 -2.47
N ARG A 360 11.32 12.37 -3.65
CA ARG A 360 12.25 13.23 -4.42
C ARG A 360 12.78 14.43 -3.62
N ALA A 361 11.91 15.06 -2.83
CA ALA A 361 12.27 16.24 -2.05
C ALA A 361 13.23 15.89 -0.89
N GLU A 362 12.94 14.80 -0.17
CA GLU A 362 13.74 14.33 0.94
C GLU A 362 15.14 13.88 0.47
N ILE A 363 15.18 13.09 -0.61
CA ILE A 363 16.45 12.61 -1.18
C ILE A 363 17.24 13.75 -1.80
N ALA A 364 16.60 14.73 -2.45
CA ALA A 364 17.28 15.92 -2.96
C ALA A 364 17.92 16.75 -1.85
N GLN A 365 17.23 16.94 -0.72
CA GLN A 365 17.80 17.59 0.45
C GLN A 365 18.97 16.81 1.05
N LEU A 366 18.88 15.49 1.06
CA LEU A 366 19.95 14.62 1.52
C LEU A 366 21.19 14.74 0.61
N VAL A 367 21.01 14.78 -0.72
CA VAL A 367 22.12 15.04 -1.67
C VAL A 367 22.81 16.36 -1.36
N LEU A 368 22.06 17.46 -1.20
CA LEU A 368 22.63 18.78 -0.87
C LEU A 368 23.45 18.74 0.41
N ARG A 369 22.93 18.08 1.45
CA ARG A 369 23.58 17.97 2.76
C ARG A 369 24.87 17.13 2.72
N GLU A 370 24.80 15.96 2.08
CA GLU A 370 25.93 15.01 2.09
C GLU A 370 27.04 15.37 1.11
N THR A 371 26.73 16.15 0.07
CA THR A 371 27.72 16.51 -0.96
C THR A 371 28.20 17.95 -0.89
N GLY A 372 27.56 18.79 -0.07
CA GLY A 372 27.83 20.22 -0.03
C GLY A 372 27.44 20.99 -1.30
N SER A 373 26.80 20.34 -2.26
CA SER A 373 26.35 20.99 -3.49
C SER A 373 25.34 22.11 -3.19
N LEU A 374 25.46 23.23 -3.87
CA LEU A 374 24.54 24.36 -3.73
C LEU A 374 23.21 24.17 -4.45
N GLY A 375 23.11 23.15 -5.31
CA GLY A 375 21.89 22.89 -6.05
C GLY A 375 21.87 21.55 -6.76
N VAL A 376 20.68 20.99 -6.89
CA VAL A 376 20.41 19.76 -7.64
C VAL A 376 19.37 20.01 -8.72
N ARG A 377 19.41 19.23 -9.78
CA ARG A 377 18.37 19.19 -10.80
C ARG A 377 17.50 17.98 -10.52
N VAL A 378 16.18 18.15 -10.58
CA VAL A 378 15.23 17.07 -10.37
C VAL A 378 14.34 16.98 -11.61
N GLN A 379 14.29 15.79 -12.20
CA GLN A 379 13.46 15.49 -13.38
C GLN A 379 12.64 14.24 -13.08
N GLU A 380 11.44 14.16 -13.60
CA GLU A 380 10.67 12.91 -13.64
C GLU A 380 10.96 12.19 -14.96
N ALA A 381 11.23 10.90 -14.86
CA ALA A 381 11.50 10.06 -16.01
C ALA A 381 10.62 8.81 -15.97
N GLU A 382 10.08 8.44 -17.13
CA GLU A 382 9.46 7.12 -17.29
C GLU A 382 10.56 6.06 -17.29
N ARG A 383 10.34 4.99 -16.50
CA ARG A 383 11.24 3.85 -16.42
C ARG A 383 10.54 2.60 -16.91
N LEU A 384 11.20 1.87 -17.78
CA LEU A 384 10.78 0.56 -18.24
C LEU A 384 11.55 -0.51 -17.48
N VAL A 385 10.83 -1.40 -16.79
CA VAL A 385 11.43 -2.46 -15.98
C VAL A 385 10.84 -3.81 -16.33
N LEU A 386 11.66 -4.85 -16.34
CA LEU A 386 11.16 -6.20 -16.47
C LEU A 386 10.47 -6.66 -15.18
N PRO A 387 9.36 -7.38 -15.26
CA PRO A 387 8.79 -8.08 -14.11
C PRO A 387 9.87 -8.92 -13.44
N ARG A 388 9.96 -8.86 -12.12
CA ARG A 388 10.98 -9.57 -11.37
C ARG A 388 10.46 -10.11 -10.05
N GLU A 389 10.98 -11.26 -9.64
CA GLU A 389 10.76 -11.82 -8.31
C GLU A 389 12.11 -12.17 -7.66
N VAL A 390 12.15 -12.18 -6.33
CA VAL A 390 13.31 -12.63 -5.58
C VAL A 390 13.01 -13.98 -4.99
N VAL A 391 13.83 -14.98 -5.35
CA VAL A 391 13.73 -16.35 -4.84
C VAL A 391 14.96 -16.68 -4.01
N THR A 392 14.80 -17.50 -2.97
CA THR A 392 15.94 -18.05 -2.23
C THR A 392 16.23 -19.47 -2.69
N VAL A 393 17.39 -19.68 -3.26
CA VAL A 393 17.84 -21.01 -3.71
C VAL A 393 18.87 -21.61 -2.75
N ARG A 394 18.93 -22.93 -2.73
CA ARG A 394 19.95 -23.67 -1.98
C ARG A 394 21.00 -24.17 -2.95
N THR A 395 22.22 -23.71 -2.78
CA THR A 395 23.41 -24.16 -3.50
C THR A 395 24.22 -25.14 -2.64
N PRO A 396 25.25 -25.85 -3.19
CA PRO A 396 26.19 -26.59 -2.39
C PRO A 396 26.93 -25.76 -1.33
N HIS A 397 27.03 -24.47 -1.55
CA HIS A 397 27.79 -23.54 -0.70
C HIS A 397 26.92 -22.82 0.36
N GLY A 398 25.58 -22.80 0.19
CA GLY A 398 24.66 -22.15 1.11
C GLY A 398 23.38 -21.63 0.43
N ARG A 399 22.61 -20.83 1.16
CA ARG A 399 21.41 -20.16 0.62
C ARG A 399 21.78 -18.81 0.03
N VAL A 400 21.30 -18.56 -1.19
CA VAL A 400 21.52 -17.32 -1.92
C VAL A 400 20.17 -16.80 -2.42
N ARG A 401 19.90 -15.52 -2.25
CA ARG A 401 18.77 -14.86 -2.91
C ARG A 401 19.15 -14.59 -4.36
N VAL A 402 18.21 -14.83 -5.26
CA VAL A 402 18.39 -14.65 -6.69
C VAL A 402 17.22 -13.84 -7.23
N LYS A 403 17.51 -12.78 -7.94
CA LYS A 403 16.55 -12.01 -8.73
C LYS A 403 16.27 -12.72 -10.03
N LEU A 404 15.03 -13.06 -10.30
CA LEU A 404 14.55 -13.56 -11.58
C LEU A 404 13.83 -12.45 -12.32
N ALA A 405 14.28 -12.07 -13.49
CA ALA A 405 13.61 -11.12 -14.36
C ALA A 405 13.06 -11.84 -15.59
N PHE A 406 11.87 -11.42 -16.05
CA PHE A 406 11.12 -12.08 -17.11
C PHE A 406 10.96 -11.16 -18.31
N ALA A 407 11.49 -11.57 -19.45
CA ALA A 407 11.32 -10.86 -20.71
C ALA A 407 9.92 -11.10 -21.32
N ALA A 408 9.51 -10.24 -22.25
CA ALA A 408 8.22 -10.34 -22.91
C ALA A 408 8.01 -11.65 -23.70
N ASN A 409 9.10 -12.27 -24.17
CA ASN A 409 9.10 -13.56 -24.88
C ASN A 409 9.00 -14.76 -23.92
N GLY A 410 8.92 -14.54 -22.61
CA GLY A 410 8.85 -15.60 -21.58
C GLY A 410 10.21 -16.13 -21.13
N GLU A 411 11.31 -15.61 -21.68
CA GLU A 411 12.65 -15.95 -21.18
C GLU A 411 12.88 -15.35 -19.78
N ALA A 412 13.48 -16.12 -18.90
CA ALA A 412 13.87 -15.67 -17.59
C ALA A 412 15.38 -15.52 -17.49
N SER A 413 15.82 -14.42 -16.92
CA SER A 413 17.20 -14.21 -16.49
C SER A 413 17.32 -14.25 -14.98
N ALA A 414 18.42 -14.78 -14.48
CA ALA A 414 18.71 -14.89 -13.05
C ALA A 414 19.93 -14.02 -12.69
N SER A 415 19.86 -13.34 -11.55
CA SER A 415 20.96 -12.56 -11.00
C SER A 415 21.05 -12.80 -9.49
N ALA A 416 22.14 -13.39 -9.03
CA ALA A 416 22.35 -13.66 -7.62
C ALA A 416 22.61 -12.38 -6.83
N GLU A 417 22.05 -12.27 -5.60
CA GLU A 417 22.32 -11.16 -4.70
C GLU A 417 23.79 -11.18 -4.26
N TYR A 418 24.52 -10.13 -4.63
CA TYR A 418 25.95 -10.01 -4.45
C TYR A 418 26.38 -10.20 -2.98
N ASP A 419 25.67 -9.59 -2.02
CA ASP A 419 26.02 -9.66 -0.61
C ASP A 419 25.92 -11.08 -0.05
N ASP A 420 24.90 -11.85 -0.47
CA ASP A 420 24.77 -13.24 -0.09
C ASP A 420 25.89 -14.08 -0.69
N ALA A 421 26.20 -13.87 -1.97
CA ALA A 421 27.27 -14.59 -2.67
C ALA A 421 28.65 -14.23 -2.08
N LYS A 422 28.91 -12.93 -1.83
CA LYS A 422 30.15 -12.44 -1.22
C LYS A 422 30.36 -13.01 0.18
N ARG A 423 29.35 -13.03 1.01
CA ARG A 423 29.38 -13.60 2.36
C ARG A 423 29.74 -15.10 2.30
N ILE A 424 29.11 -15.85 1.40
CA ILE A 424 29.37 -17.29 1.23
C ILE A 424 30.78 -17.53 0.69
N ALA A 425 31.19 -16.77 -0.33
CA ALA A 425 32.52 -16.87 -0.92
C ALA A 425 33.60 -16.70 0.15
N LYS A 426 33.47 -15.68 1.03
CA LYS A 426 34.41 -15.42 2.14
C LYS A 426 34.37 -16.54 3.20
N THR A 427 33.20 -17.06 3.58
CA THR A 427 33.06 -18.04 4.67
C THR A 427 33.44 -19.46 4.26
N ARG A 428 33.34 -19.79 2.98
CA ARG A 428 33.57 -21.13 2.45
C ARG A 428 34.84 -21.26 1.62
N ASP A 429 35.58 -20.16 1.46
CA ASP A 429 36.77 -20.08 0.63
C ASP A 429 36.54 -20.59 -0.80
N VAL A 430 35.46 -20.10 -1.42
CA VAL A 430 35.05 -20.48 -2.77
C VAL A 430 35.04 -19.24 -3.65
N ALA A 431 35.47 -19.38 -4.90
CA ALA A 431 35.43 -18.26 -5.85
C ALA A 431 34.03 -17.67 -5.98
N LEU A 432 33.90 -16.33 -5.83
CA LEU A 432 32.65 -15.59 -5.88
C LEU A 432 31.83 -15.92 -7.16
N ALA A 433 32.51 -15.91 -8.32
CA ALA A 433 31.89 -16.23 -9.61
C ALA A 433 31.26 -17.64 -9.66
N ARG A 434 31.79 -18.58 -8.88
CA ARG A 434 31.24 -19.94 -8.80
C ARG A 434 29.96 -19.95 -7.95
N VAL A 435 29.97 -19.25 -6.81
CA VAL A 435 28.80 -19.13 -5.95
C VAL A 435 27.64 -18.47 -6.71
N ILE A 436 27.93 -17.41 -7.48
CA ILE A 436 26.97 -16.72 -8.33
C ILE A 436 26.38 -17.66 -9.37
N ARG A 437 27.19 -18.34 -10.18
CA ARG A 437 26.72 -19.26 -11.22
C ARG A 437 25.88 -20.40 -10.64
N ASP A 438 26.36 -21.04 -9.59
CA ASP A 438 25.62 -22.15 -8.96
C ASP A 438 24.25 -21.71 -8.42
N ALA A 439 24.12 -20.43 -7.97
CA ALA A 439 22.85 -19.87 -7.52
C ALA A 439 21.92 -19.55 -8.69
N GLU A 440 22.42 -18.95 -9.75
CA GLU A 440 21.65 -18.59 -10.94
C GLU A 440 21.13 -19.85 -11.65
N ASP A 441 22.00 -20.85 -11.86
CA ASP A 441 21.61 -22.13 -12.45
C ASP A 441 20.55 -22.86 -11.60
N ALA A 442 20.70 -22.84 -10.27
CA ALA A 442 19.71 -23.44 -9.37
C ALA A 442 18.35 -22.74 -9.46
N ALA A 443 18.34 -21.42 -9.63
CA ALA A 443 17.11 -20.63 -9.77
C ALA A 443 16.40 -20.95 -11.09
N LEU A 444 17.11 -20.95 -12.21
CA LEU A 444 16.56 -21.26 -13.53
C LEU A 444 16.07 -22.72 -13.63
N LEU A 445 16.82 -23.67 -13.06
CA LEU A 445 16.39 -25.09 -13.01
C LEU A 445 15.10 -25.26 -12.19
N ALA A 446 14.96 -24.51 -11.11
CA ALA A 446 13.75 -24.54 -10.29
C ALA A 446 12.52 -24.02 -11.04
N LEU A 447 12.68 -22.99 -11.89
CA LEU A 447 11.62 -22.46 -12.75
C LEU A 447 11.13 -23.53 -13.76
N THR A 448 12.05 -24.20 -14.45
CA THR A 448 11.71 -25.23 -15.44
C THR A 448 11.00 -26.44 -14.81
N THR A 449 11.34 -26.76 -13.57
CA THR A 449 10.70 -27.87 -12.84
C THR A 449 9.28 -27.51 -12.37
N ARG A 450 9.01 -26.22 -12.07
CA ARG A 450 7.68 -25.71 -11.72
C ARG A 450 6.75 -25.71 -12.94
N SER A 451 7.24 -25.25 -14.09
CA SER A 451 6.48 -25.18 -15.35
C SER A 451 6.02 -26.57 -15.86
N ARG A 452 6.68 -27.66 -15.50
CA ARG A 452 6.30 -29.03 -15.87
C ARG A 452 5.29 -29.69 -14.91
N ARG A 453 4.95 -29.04 -13.79
CA ARG A 453 4.02 -29.57 -12.77
C ARG A 453 2.69 -28.82 -12.70
N SER A 454 2.55 -27.72 -13.41
CA SER A 454 1.31 -26.95 -13.63
C SER A 454 0.74 -27.21 -15.02
#